data_7fc3cf4fa9185e346c2c41fc7206106c
#
_entry.id   7fc3cf4fa9185e346c2c41fc7206106c
#
_cell.length_a   1.000
_cell.length_b   1.000
_cell.length_c   1.000
_cell.angle_alpha   90.00
_cell.angle_beta   90.00
_cell.angle_gamma   90.00
#
_symmetry.space_group_name_H-M   'P 1'
#
loop_
_entity.id
_entity.type
_entity.pdbx_description
1 polymer ?
#
loop_
_entity_poly.entity_id
_entity_poly.type
_entity_poly.pdbx_seq_one_letter_code
_entity_poly.pdbx_strand_id
1 'polypeptide(L)'
;QGKVVDVCAEPGEYIYDISTEPSLFAGGNLSSNIMQVFQTIGKRFTFGGVAPKDQRVYYFNTKELVGNKYGTPSPVPFRVVDEAAGIDLDIAIRCFGEYSYRITNPLLFYTNLCGNVEAAYTRDKIDSQLKAELLTALQPAFAKISAMGIRYSALPGHTMEIAQALNDVLSAKWRDLRGIEIVSFGVSSVKAS
;
A
#
# COMPACT_ATOMS: atom_id res chain seq x y z
N GLN A 1 12.93 -19.50 -3.10
CA GLN A 1 12.69 -18.11 -2.65
C GLN A 1 13.90 -17.63 -1.86
N GLY A 2 14.45 -16.47 -2.24
CA GLY A 2 15.57 -15.85 -1.55
C GLY A 2 15.15 -15.41 -0.13
N LYS A 3 16.11 -15.37 0.78
CA LYS A 3 15.92 -14.88 2.14
C LYS A 3 16.30 -13.41 2.19
N VAL A 4 15.44 -12.58 2.78
CA VAL A 4 15.78 -11.19 3.09
C VAL A 4 16.90 -11.19 4.15
N VAL A 5 18.01 -10.53 3.83
CA VAL A 5 19.19 -10.46 4.69
C VAL A 5 19.20 -9.14 5.46
N ASP A 6 18.87 -8.04 4.80
CA ASP A 6 18.86 -6.72 5.38
C ASP A 6 17.86 -5.77 4.72
N VAL A 7 17.44 -4.72 5.43
CA VAL A 7 16.54 -3.66 4.95
C VAL A 7 17.10 -2.31 5.39
N CYS A 8 17.43 -1.45 4.41
CA CYS A 8 17.89 -0.09 4.65
C CYS A 8 16.75 0.88 4.35
N ALA A 9 16.24 1.55 5.37
CA ALA A 9 15.10 2.47 5.26
C ALA A 9 15.47 3.95 5.43
N GLU A 10 16.63 4.24 6.01
CA GLU A 10 17.08 5.62 6.24
C GLU A 10 17.91 6.15 5.07
N PRO A 11 17.85 7.46 4.78
CA PRO A 11 18.74 8.06 3.80
C PRO A 11 20.20 7.92 4.22
N GLY A 12 21.06 7.46 3.30
CA GLY A 12 22.48 7.29 3.59
C GLY A 12 23.22 6.62 2.45
N GLU A 13 24.53 6.54 2.58
CA GLU A 13 25.40 5.76 1.73
C GLU A 13 25.67 4.42 2.41
N TYR A 14 25.39 3.32 1.71
CA TYR A 14 25.58 1.96 2.21
C TYR A 14 26.59 1.25 1.33
N ILE A 15 27.67 0.76 1.94
CA ILE A 15 28.70 -0.03 1.25
C ILE A 15 28.45 -1.49 1.60
N TYR A 16 28.25 -2.31 0.57
CA TYR A 16 28.10 -3.74 0.71
C TYR A 16 29.36 -4.44 0.14
N ASP A 17 30.15 -5.06 1.02
CA ASP A 17 31.34 -5.80 0.64
C ASP A 17 31.02 -7.29 0.46
N ILE A 18 31.26 -7.81 -0.74
CA ILE A 18 31.01 -9.21 -1.11
C ILE A 18 32.24 -10.11 -0.87
N SER A 19 33.37 -9.56 -0.47
CA SER A 19 34.58 -10.33 -0.24
C SER A 19 34.55 -11.05 1.11
N THR A 20 34.14 -12.29 1.11
CA THR A 20 34.37 -13.38 2.08
C THR A 20 34.01 -13.19 3.56
N GLU A 21 33.79 -12.00 4.04
CA GLU A 21 33.21 -11.73 5.36
C GLU A 21 32.07 -10.73 5.21
N PRO A 22 30.92 -10.90 5.92
CA PRO A 22 29.93 -9.84 5.98
C PRO A 22 30.54 -8.62 6.65
N SER A 23 31.19 -7.78 5.85
CA SER A 23 31.79 -6.57 6.35
C SER A 23 30.73 -5.59 6.73
N LEU A 24 30.85 -5.15 7.91
CA LEU A 24 30.07 -4.15 8.59
C LEU A 24 29.91 -2.90 7.74
N PHE A 25 28.73 -2.38 7.66
CA PHE A 25 28.45 -1.10 7.02
C PHE A 25 29.34 0.00 7.62
N ALA A 26 30.20 0.58 6.82
CA ALA A 26 31.04 1.71 7.20
C ALA A 26 30.26 3.01 6.94
N GLY A 27 29.47 3.43 7.93
CA GLY A 27 28.79 4.73 7.85
C GLY A 27 28.19 5.06 9.22
N GLY A 28 28.68 6.11 9.86
CA GLY A 28 28.44 6.43 11.26
C GLY A 28 26.96 6.51 11.69
N ASN A 29 26.71 6.08 12.92
CA ASN A 29 25.46 6.10 13.67
C ASN A 29 24.39 5.09 13.25
N LEU A 30 24.74 3.83 13.24
CA LEU A 30 23.79 2.73 13.28
C LEU A 30 23.21 2.56 14.68
N SER A 31 21.90 2.61 14.81
CA SER A 31 21.24 2.33 16.10
C SER A 31 21.58 0.90 16.56
N SER A 32 21.74 0.73 17.86
CA SER A 32 22.15 -0.52 18.52
C SER A 32 21.31 -1.76 18.12
N ASN A 33 20.11 -1.57 17.63
CA ASN A 33 19.22 -2.64 17.20
C ASN A 33 19.62 -3.28 15.89
N ILE A 34 20.17 -2.52 14.95
CA ILE A 34 20.68 -3.04 13.67
C ILE A 34 21.93 -3.88 13.92
N MET A 35 22.79 -3.45 14.83
CA MET A 35 24.02 -4.17 15.19
C MET A 35 23.75 -5.56 15.79
N GLN A 36 22.68 -5.72 16.57
CA GLN A 36 22.28 -7.04 17.11
C GLN A 36 21.80 -8.01 16.03
N VAL A 37 21.09 -7.49 15.00
CA VAL A 37 20.66 -8.30 13.87
C VAL A 37 21.86 -8.78 13.06
N PHE A 38 22.87 -7.94 12.84
CA PHE A 38 24.12 -8.30 12.15
C PHE A 38 24.96 -9.31 12.93
N GLN A 39 25.10 -9.18 14.24
CA GLN A 39 25.80 -10.17 15.06
C GLN A 39 25.16 -11.55 15.02
N THR A 40 23.84 -11.60 14.91
CA THR A 40 23.10 -12.86 14.80
C THR A 40 23.25 -13.49 13.42
N ILE A 41 23.34 -12.69 12.37
CA ILE A 41 23.56 -13.13 10.99
C ILE A 41 25.00 -13.59 10.78
N GLY A 42 25.99 -12.84 11.26
CA GLY A 42 27.41 -13.19 11.16
C GLY A 42 27.74 -14.55 11.76
N LYS A 43 27.13 -14.93 12.87
CA LYS A 43 27.31 -16.24 13.50
C LYS A 43 26.74 -17.41 12.70
N ARG A 44 25.87 -17.16 11.74
CA ARG A 44 25.27 -18.21 10.87
C ARG A 44 26.04 -18.44 9.57
N PHE A 45 26.92 -17.52 9.18
CA PHE A 45 27.70 -17.62 7.95
C PHE A 45 29.10 -18.22 8.11
N THR A 46 29.54 -18.53 9.32
CA THR A 46 30.85 -19.10 9.60
C THR A 46 30.96 -20.62 9.36
N PHE A 47 29.93 -21.26 8.85
CA PHE A 47 30.04 -22.65 8.40
C PHE A 47 30.46 -22.66 6.93
N GLY A 48 31.76 -23.00 6.70
CA GLY A 48 32.42 -23.08 5.43
C GLY A 48 31.63 -23.80 4.34
N GLY A 49 31.12 -23.04 3.41
CA GLY A 49 30.42 -23.51 2.24
C GLY A 49 30.39 -22.39 1.20
N VAL A 50 30.54 -22.77 -0.04
CA VAL A 50 30.50 -21.96 -1.24
C VAL A 50 29.55 -20.75 -1.09
N ALA A 51 30.05 -19.53 -1.37
CA ALA A 51 29.30 -18.30 -1.31
C ALA A 51 27.90 -18.44 -1.94
N PRO A 52 26.84 -17.93 -1.31
CA PRO A 52 25.50 -17.97 -1.87
C PRO A 52 25.49 -17.28 -3.22
N LYS A 53 24.98 -17.95 -4.22
CA LYS A 53 25.26 -17.66 -5.62
C LYS A 53 24.56 -16.44 -6.19
N ASP A 54 23.49 -15.93 -5.54
CA ASP A 54 22.73 -14.79 -6.04
C ASP A 54 22.40 -13.83 -4.91
N GLN A 55 23.15 -12.74 -4.84
CA GLN A 55 22.83 -11.61 -3.99
C GLN A 55 22.14 -10.55 -4.83
N ARG A 56 20.97 -10.08 -4.39
CA ARG A 56 20.18 -9.09 -5.10
C ARG A 56 19.81 -7.94 -4.17
N VAL A 57 19.91 -6.74 -4.70
CA VAL A 57 19.43 -5.52 -4.02
C VAL A 57 18.16 -5.06 -4.72
N TYR A 58 17.14 -4.77 -3.94
CA TYR A 58 15.87 -4.27 -4.43
C TYR A 58 15.61 -2.87 -3.88
N TYR A 59 15.23 -1.97 -4.75
CA TYR A 59 14.85 -0.60 -4.40
C TYR A 59 13.34 -0.46 -4.47
N PHE A 60 12.75 0.10 -3.42
CA PHE A 60 11.31 0.34 -3.35
C PHE A 60 11.03 1.84 -3.36
N ASN A 61 10.13 2.27 -4.23
CA ASN A 61 9.60 3.62 -4.18
C ASN A 61 8.54 3.71 -3.09
N THR A 62 8.87 4.34 -1.98
CA THR A 62 7.96 4.57 -0.84
C THR A 62 7.23 5.91 -0.91
N LYS A 63 7.47 6.69 -1.98
CA LYS A 63 6.76 7.94 -2.21
C LYS A 63 5.31 7.67 -2.61
N GLU A 64 4.50 8.70 -2.48
CA GLU A 64 3.12 8.67 -2.95
C GLU A 64 3.05 8.46 -4.47
N LEU A 65 2.26 7.48 -4.90
CA LEU A 65 2.00 7.14 -6.29
C LEU A 65 0.67 7.78 -6.71
N VAL A 66 0.75 8.92 -7.36
CA VAL A 66 -0.38 9.77 -7.76
C VAL A 66 -0.91 9.44 -9.16
N GLY A 67 -2.07 10.01 -9.50
CA GLY A 67 -2.63 9.97 -10.87
C GLY A 67 -3.27 8.63 -11.23
N ASN A 68 -3.76 7.87 -10.24
CA ASN A 68 -4.50 6.63 -10.51
C ASN A 68 -5.96 6.95 -10.73
N LYS A 69 -6.42 6.86 -11.97
CA LYS A 69 -7.80 7.16 -12.34
C LYS A 69 -8.73 5.99 -12.06
N TYR A 70 -9.89 6.30 -11.49
CA TYR A 70 -10.97 5.33 -11.30
C TYR A 70 -12.29 5.89 -11.83
N GLY A 71 -13.22 5.00 -12.10
CA GLY A 71 -14.60 5.31 -12.40
C GLY A 71 -15.44 4.07 -12.15
N THR A 72 -16.65 4.25 -11.68
CA THR A 72 -17.57 3.15 -11.38
C THR A 72 -18.25 2.70 -12.68
N PRO A 73 -17.93 1.50 -13.22
CA PRO A 73 -18.57 0.99 -14.43
C PRO A 73 -20.05 0.69 -14.19
N SER A 74 -20.38 0.23 -13.00
CA SER A 74 -21.74 0.03 -12.52
C SER A 74 -22.05 1.01 -11.38
N PRO A 75 -23.31 1.45 -11.26
CA PRO A 75 -23.70 2.30 -10.13
C PRO A 75 -23.45 1.60 -8.79
N VAL A 76 -23.02 2.37 -7.80
CA VAL A 76 -22.76 1.88 -6.45
C VAL A 76 -23.91 2.31 -5.55
N PRO A 77 -24.51 1.41 -4.74
CA PRO A 77 -25.54 1.78 -3.78
C PRO A 77 -25.02 2.78 -2.75
N PHE A 78 -25.83 3.79 -2.47
CA PHE A 78 -25.57 4.77 -1.43
C PHE A 78 -26.87 5.00 -0.66
N ARG A 79 -26.84 4.71 0.64
CA ARG A 79 -28.02 4.89 1.50
C ARG A 79 -28.21 6.36 1.82
N VAL A 80 -29.39 6.86 1.62
CA VAL A 80 -29.83 8.20 1.99
C VAL A 80 -30.79 8.11 3.15
N VAL A 81 -30.43 8.71 4.28
CA VAL A 81 -31.27 8.80 5.46
C VAL A 81 -31.54 10.25 5.76
N ASP A 82 -32.81 10.62 5.87
CA ASP A 82 -33.27 11.91 6.39
C ASP A 82 -34.35 11.65 7.43
N GLU A 83 -33.97 11.67 8.70
CA GLU A 83 -34.84 11.37 9.82
C GLU A 83 -36.00 12.41 9.95
N ALA A 84 -35.73 13.68 9.62
CA ALA A 84 -36.71 14.75 9.68
C ALA A 84 -37.80 14.60 8.62
N ALA A 85 -37.45 14.04 7.47
CA ALA A 85 -38.37 13.76 6.37
C ALA A 85 -38.93 12.31 6.40
N GLY A 86 -38.43 11.47 7.29
CA GLY A 86 -38.77 10.04 7.34
C GLY A 86 -38.31 9.25 6.11
N ILE A 87 -37.22 9.70 5.46
CA ILE A 87 -36.69 9.09 4.24
C ILE A 87 -35.57 8.14 4.62
N ASP A 88 -35.69 6.89 4.19
CA ASP A 88 -34.63 5.89 4.24
C ASP A 88 -34.68 5.06 2.96
N LEU A 89 -33.78 5.35 2.03
CA LEU A 89 -33.74 4.69 0.73
C LEU A 89 -32.33 4.57 0.20
N ASP A 90 -32.10 3.56 -0.62
CA ASP A 90 -30.88 3.40 -1.39
C ASP A 90 -31.02 4.06 -2.76
N ILE A 91 -30.03 4.87 -3.11
CA ILE A 91 -29.88 5.41 -4.47
C ILE A 91 -28.67 4.77 -5.12
N ALA A 92 -28.70 4.68 -6.44
CA ALA A 92 -27.56 4.27 -7.22
C ALA A 92 -26.75 5.50 -7.62
N ILE A 93 -25.47 5.53 -7.32
CA ILE A 93 -24.57 6.62 -7.70
C ILE A 93 -23.45 6.16 -8.60
N ARG A 94 -23.06 7.00 -9.53
CA ARG A 94 -21.84 6.85 -10.31
C ARG A 94 -20.87 7.95 -9.95
N CYS A 95 -19.61 7.59 -9.78
CA CYS A 95 -18.54 8.55 -9.51
C CYS A 95 -17.26 8.20 -10.27
N PHE A 96 -16.46 9.20 -10.47
CA PHE A 96 -15.10 9.04 -10.98
C PHE A 96 -14.17 10.06 -10.32
N GLY A 97 -12.89 9.78 -10.37
CA GLY A 97 -11.87 10.64 -9.81
C GLY A 97 -10.49 10.00 -9.91
N GLU A 98 -9.62 10.44 -9.03
CA GLU A 98 -8.26 9.93 -8.91
C GLU A 98 -7.97 9.57 -7.46
N TYR A 99 -7.13 8.57 -7.27
CA TYR A 99 -6.62 8.19 -5.96
C TYR A 99 -5.11 8.07 -6.00
N SER A 100 -4.51 8.16 -4.84
CA SER A 100 -3.10 7.89 -4.64
C SER A 100 -2.90 6.83 -3.56
N TYR A 101 -1.82 6.11 -3.67
CA TYR A 101 -1.40 5.13 -2.68
C TYR A 101 0.10 5.17 -2.48
N ARG A 102 0.58 4.55 -1.41
CA ARG A 102 2.01 4.36 -1.15
C ARG A 102 2.29 2.98 -0.59
N ILE A 103 3.54 2.56 -0.73
CA ILE A 103 4.06 1.36 -0.07
C ILE A 103 4.50 1.78 1.33
N THR A 104 3.81 1.26 2.35
CA THR A 104 4.11 1.53 3.77
C THR A 104 5.03 0.49 4.38
N ASN A 105 5.00 -0.73 3.85
CA ASN A 105 5.87 -1.82 4.29
C ASN A 105 6.47 -2.55 3.07
N PRO A 106 7.67 -2.13 2.64
CA PRO A 106 8.34 -2.74 1.49
C PRO A 106 8.62 -4.24 1.66
N LEU A 107 8.82 -4.72 2.88
CA LEU A 107 9.09 -6.13 3.14
C LEU A 107 7.85 -6.99 2.87
N LEU A 108 6.66 -6.56 3.32
CA LEU A 108 5.42 -7.24 3.00
C LEU A 108 5.13 -7.20 1.50
N PHE A 109 5.36 -6.06 0.86
CA PHE A 109 5.21 -5.90 -0.57
C PHE A 109 6.10 -6.87 -1.36
N TYR A 110 7.37 -6.97 -0.98
CA TYR A 110 8.31 -7.92 -1.57
C TYR A 110 7.87 -9.37 -1.37
N THR A 111 7.59 -9.75 -0.12
CA THR A 111 7.31 -11.14 0.23
C THR A 111 6.03 -11.64 -0.42
N ASN A 112 4.99 -10.83 -0.46
CA ASN A 112 3.65 -11.27 -0.86
C ASN A 112 3.29 -10.91 -2.31
N LEU A 113 4.04 -10.02 -2.95
CA LEU A 113 3.66 -9.51 -4.27
C LEU A 113 4.75 -9.66 -5.33
N CYS A 114 5.97 -9.19 -5.07
CA CYS A 114 6.99 -9.08 -6.09
C CYS A 114 8.26 -9.93 -5.85
N GLY A 115 8.23 -10.90 -4.96
CA GLY A 115 9.39 -11.71 -4.54
C GLY A 115 10.10 -12.50 -5.65
N ASN A 116 9.50 -12.65 -6.83
CA ASN A 116 10.06 -13.38 -7.97
C ASN A 116 10.42 -12.48 -9.15
N VAL A 117 10.58 -11.19 -8.92
CA VAL A 117 10.94 -10.23 -9.97
C VAL A 117 12.42 -10.33 -10.31
N GLU A 118 12.75 -10.46 -11.61
CA GLU A 118 14.12 -10.55 -12.10
C GLU A 118 14.78 -9.19 -12.27
N ALA A 119 14.08 -8.20 -12.83
CA ALA A 119 14.62 -6.87 -13.13
C ALA A 119 13.84 -5.74 -12.46
N ALA A 120 12.54 -5.60 -12.77
CA ALA A 120 11.70 -4.56 -12.24
C ALA A 120 10.25 -5.02 -12.06
N TYR A 121 9.62 -4.55 -11.00
CA TYR A 121 8.19 -4.67 -10.77
C TYR A 121 7.55 -3.31 -11.03
N THR A 122 6.95 -3.17 -12.19
CA THR A 122 6.36 -1.92 -12.63
C THR A 122 4.92 -1.79 -12.16
N ARG A 123 4.47 -0.55 -12.05
CA ARG A 123 3.15 -0.18 -11.54
C ARG A 123 2.00 -0.82 -12.32
N ASP A 124 2.12 -0.93 -13.64
CA ASP A 124 1.12 -1.54 -14.52
C ASP A 124 0.80 -3.00 -14.15
N LYS A 125 1.72 -3.71 -13.52
CA LYS A 125 1.52 -5.10 -13.09
C LYS A 125 0.47 -5.25 -11.97
N ILE A 126 0.26 -4.21 -11.19
CA ILE A 126 -0.67 -4.24 -10.05
C ILE A 126 -1.85 -3.28 -10.19
N ASP A 127 -1.75 -2.25 -11.04
CA ASP A 127 -2.75 -1.18 -11.13
C ASP A 127 -4.17 -1.70 -11.38
N SER A 128 -4.34 -2.66 -12.27
CA SER A 128 -5.64 -3.23 -12.57
C SER A 128 -6.27 -3.96 -11.38
N GLN A 129 -5.46 -4.68 -10.61
CA GLN A 129 -5.92 -5.39 -9.41
C GLN A 129 -6.26 -4.41 -8.29
N LEU A 130 -5.41 -3.43 -8.03
CA LEU A 130 -5.69 -2.39 -7.02
C LEU A 130 -6.97 -1.63 -7.35
N LYS A 131 -7.17 -1.28 -8.62
CA LYS A 131 -8.38 -0.61 -9.08
C LYS A 131 -9.63 -1.47 -8.89
N ALA A 132 -9.59 -2.75 -9.24
CA ALA A 132 -10.72 -3.67 -9.06
C ALA A 132 -11.09 -3.83 -7.58
N GLU A 133 -10.10 -4.00 -6.71
CA GLU A 133 -10.32 -4.11 -5.27
C GLU A 133 -10.83 -2.81 -4.65
N LEU A 134 -10.32 -1.66 -5.12
CA LEU A 134 -10.81 -0.33 -4.72
C LEU A 134 -12.29 -0.16 -5.06
N LEU A 135 -12.68 -0.48 -6.30
CA LEU A 135 -14.07 -0.38 -6.75
C LEU A 135 -15.01 -1.28 -5.92
N THR A 136 -14.55 -2.48 -5.56
CA THR A 136 -15.30 -3.38 -4.68
C THR A 136 -15.45 -2.80 -3.28
N ALA A 137 -14.42 -2.12 -2.77
CA ALA A 137 -14.41 -1.51 -1.44
C ALA A 137 -15.25 -0.22 -1.36
N LEU A 138 -15.61 0.40 -2.49
CA LEU A 138 -16.42 1.63 -2.49
C LEU A 138 -17.78 1.44 -1.84
N GLN A 139 -18.45 0.33 -2.10
CA GLN A 139 -19.79 0.09 -1.53
C GLN A 139 -19.77 0.08 0.01
N PRO A 140 -18.97 -0.75 0.70
CA PRO A 140 -18.90 -0.71 2.15
C PRO A 140 -18.31 0.61 2.70
N ALA A 141 -17.41 1.26 1.97
CA ALA A 141 -16.89 2.57 2.36
C ALA A 141 -18.00 3.64 2.30
N PHE A 142 -18.80 3.67 1.24
CA PHE A 142 -19.93 4.59 1.13
C PHE A 142 -21.01 4.31 2.14
N ALA A 143 -21.24 3.07 2.54
CA ALA A 143 -22.13 2.73 3.65
C ALA A 143 -21.66 3.36 4.96
N LYS A 144 -20.36 3.33 5.27
CA LYS A 144 -19.78 4.01 6.43
C LYS A 144 -19.95 5.53 6.35
N ILE A 145 -19.70 6.12 5.19
CA ILE A 145 -19.85 7.57 4.96
C ILE A 145 -21.32 8.01 5.12
N SER A 146 -22.25 7.25 4.57
CA SER A 146 -23.68 7.50 4.76
C SER A 146 -24.10 7.42 6.22
N ALA A 147 -23.59 6.44 6.98
CA ALA A 147 -23.84 6.32 8.41
C ALA A 147 -23.33 7.51 9.24
N MET A 148 -22.36 8.27 8.72
CA MET A 148 -21.88 9.54 9.30
C MET A 148 -22.80 10.74 8.99
N GLY A 149 -23.91 10.53 8.26
CA GLY A 149 -24.83 11.59 7.85
C GLY A 149 -24.36 12.42 6.64
N ILE A 150 -23.31 12.00 5.96
CA ILE A 150 -22.75 12.69 4.79
C ILE A 150 -23.59 12.34 3.56
N ARG A 151 -24.12 13.37 2.89
CA ARG A 151 -24.90 13.19 1.65
C ARG A 151 -24.00 12.86 0.47
N TYR A 152 -24.52 12.09 -0.51
CA TYR A 152 -23.76 11.74 -1.72
C TYR A 152 -23.24 12.96 -2.50
N SER A 153 -24.02 14.05 -2.54
CA SER A 153 -23.63 15.30 -3.20
C SER A 153 -22.47 16.03 -2.51
N ALA A 154 -22.20 15.71 -1.24
CA ALA A 154 -21.10 16.28 -0.47
C ALA A 154 -19.80 15.44 -0.55
N LEU A 155 -19.82 14.27 -1.15
CA LEU A 155 -18.65 13.38 -1.28
C LEU A 155 -17.38 14.08 -1.80
N PRO A 156 -17.44 14.98 -2.80
CA PRO A 156 -16.25 15.70 -3.25
C PRO A 156 -15.55 16.55 -2.16
N GLY A 157 -16.28 16.95 -1.12
CA GLY A 157 -15.74 17.69 0.02
C GLY A 157 -15.23 16.83 1.17
N HIS A 158 -15.51 15.51 1.16
CA HIS A 158 -15.19 14.57 2.25
C HIS A 158 -14.17 13.51 1.82
N THR A 159 -13.14 13.96 1.11
CA THR A 159 -12.13 13.05 0.52
C THR A 159 -11.29 12.33 1.57
N MET A 160 -11.03 12.97 2.70
CA MET A 160 -10.26 12.36 3.80
C MET A 160 -11.05 11.25 4.49
N GLU A 161 -12.31 11.47 4.76
CA GLU A 161 -13.21 10.49 5.38
C GLU A 161 -13.40 9.28 4.47
N ILE A 162 -13.51 9.50 3.15
CA ILE A 162 -13.61 8.41 2.18
C ILE A 162 -12.30 7.61 2.12
N ALA A 163 -11.14 8.28 2.08
CA ALA A 163 -9.84 7.61 2.11
C ALA A 163 -9.68 6.75 3.37
N GLN A 164 -10.06 7.27 4.52
CA GLN A 164 -10.03 6.52 5.79
C GLN A 164 -10.98 5.32 5.76
N ALA A 165 -12.20 5.49 5.29
CA ALA A 165 -13.17 4.40 5.17
C ALA A 165 -12.68 3.30 4.21
N LEU A 166 -12.05 3.67 3.10
CA LEU A 166 -11.46 2.73 2.16
C LEU A 166 -10.26 1.98 2.78
N ASN A 167 -9.37 2.67 3.49
CA ASN A 167 -8.26 2.05 4.20
C ASN A 167 -8.75 1.04 5.24
N ASP A 168 -9.81 1.34 5.97
CA ASP A 168 -10.41 0.41 6.91
C ASP A 168 -10.95 -0.85 6.23
N VAL A 169 -11.65 -0.69 5.11
CA VAL A 169 -12.21 -1.81 4.33
C VAL A 169 -11.11 -2.66 3.70
N LEU A 170 -10.07 -2.03 3.20
CA LEU A 170 -8.96 -2.68 2.48
C LEU A 170 -7.82 -3.14 3.41
N SER A 171 -7.88 -2.84 4.72
CA SER A 171 -6.77 -3.04 5.65
C SER A 171 -6.18 -4.44 5.63
N ALA A 172 -7.00 -5.48 5.60
CA ALA A 172 -6.55 -6.87 5.61
C ALA A 172 -5.75 -7.25 4.35
N LYS A 173 -6.16 -6.76 3.18
CA LYS A 173 -5.51 -7.09 1.90
C LYS A 173 -4.38 -6.13 1.54
N TRP A 174 -4.56 -4.85 1.82
CA TRP A 174 -3.60 -3.83 1.41
C TRP A 174 -2.54 -3.58 2.46
N ARG A 175 -2.91 -3.12 3.65
CA ARG A 175 -1.93 -2.79 4.70
C ARG A 175 -1.29 -4.04 5.29
N ASP A 176 -2.08 -5.00 5.73
CA ASP A 176 -1.61 -6.12 6.53
C ASP A 176 -0.96 -7.22 5.66
N LEU A 177 -1.42 -7.41 4.43
CA LEU A 177 -0.87 -8.42 3.52
C LEU A 177 0.19 -7.85 2.57
N ARG A 178 -0.01 -6.68 2.00
CA ARG A 178 0.85 -6.12 0.94
C ARG A 178 1.65 -4.89 1.36
N GLY A 179 1.38 -4.33 2.52
CA GLY A 179 2.05 -3.11 2.98
C GLY A 179 1.76 -1.88 2.12
N ILE A 180 0.51 -1.72 1.68
CA ILE A 180 0.03 -0.62 0.85
C ILE A 180 -1.10 0.10 1.58
N GLU A 181 -1.18 1.42 1.43
CA GLU A 181 -2.33 2.21 1.91
C GLU A 181 -2.72 3.31 0.92
N ILE A 182 -3.99 3.71 0.96
CA ILE A 182 -4.47 4.89 0.24
C ILE A 182 -4.01 6.13 0.99
N VAL A 183 -3.40 7.08 0.27
CA VAL A 183 -3.00 8.39 0.81
C VAL A 183 -4.10 9.42 0.56
N SER A 184 -4.64 9.46 -0.65
CA SER A 184 -5.73 10.36 -1.00
C SER A 184 -6.74 9.68 -1.92
N PHE A 185 -7.99 10.13 -1.81
CA PHE A 185 -9.06 9.68 -2.68
C PHE A 185 -9.91 10.88 -3.09
N GLY A 186 -9.81 11.27 -4.35
CA GLY A 186 -10.54 12.38 -4.91
C GLY A 186 -11.80 11.92 -5.66
N VAL A 187 -12.88 12.67 -5.50
CA VAL A 187 -14.13 12.47 -6.22
C VAL A 187 -14.37 13.70 -7.10
N SER A 188 -14.13 13.57 -8.40
CA SER A 188 -14.26 14.67 -9.35
C SER A 188 -15.71 14.92 -9.74
N SER A 189 -16.54 13.87 -9.78
CA SER A 189 -17.96 13.97 -10.09
C SER A 189 -18.74 12.83 -9.45
N VAL A 190 -19.93 13.16 -8.97
CA VAL A 190 -20.93 12.21 -8.45
C VAL A 190 -22.26 12.50 -9.15
N LYS A 191 -22.91 11.45 -9.63
CA LYS A 191 -24.25 11.54 -10.22
C LYS A 191 -25.12 10.42 -9.66
N ALA A 192 -26.32 10.75 -9.26
CA ALA A 192 -27.37 9.76 -9.06
C ALA A 192 -27.78 9.20 -10.42
N SER A 193 -27.96 7.89 -10.49
CA SER A 193 -28.33 7.16 -11.69
C SER A 193 -29.79 6.71 -11.63
#